data_10459c94ff5f0ce1898451d8f6455a6b
#
_entry.id   10459c94ff5f0ce1898451d8f6455a6b
#
_cell.length_a   1.000
_cell.length_b   1.000
_cell.length_c   1.000
_cell.angle_alpha   90.00
_cell.angle_beta   90.00
_cell.angle_gamma   90.00
#
_symmetry.space_group_name_H-M   'P 1'
#
loop_
_entity.id
_entity.type
_entity.pdbx_description
1 polymer ?
#
loop_
_entity_poly.entity_id
_entity_poly.type
_entity_poly.pdbx_seq_one_letter_code
_entity_poly.pdbx_strand_id
1 'polypeptide(L)'
;MYKIAKENLSALFQLIAGNQELYLPVKKAGQVNFAAWTEDAEVDLDTLKSTKSPKDAFFPQSENLYTCVKEGKKISIEPETLKEQNFVVFGMKACDVRGVEVLDKVFLCDPVDSFYAARRAHGTIVAMACHEPEETCFCKVFGIDCAEPVADVATWMVEGNLYWKALTEKGEALTKAVESVLENADAENDKVEAEKAAIRGIVEKLPYSNLSLEGWNGDALTEKFNSPVWEDLYKPCLACGTCTFVCPTCQCYDIKDYNTGHDVKRYRCWDSCMYSDFTMMAHGNNRTSQLQRFRQRFMHKLVYFPANNNGMYSCVGCGRCVEKCPSSLNIVKVIKAFEKEGGEN
;
A
#
# COMPACT_ATOMS: atom_id res chain seq x y z
N MET A 1 18.44 -16.93 -11.87
CA MET A 1 18.28 -15.45 -11.88
C MET A 1 18.46 -14.96 -13.31
N TYR A 2 17.75 -13.91 -13.70
CA TYR A 2 17.83 -13.29 -15.04
C TYR A 2 18.17 -11.82 -14.93
N LYS A 3 18.51 -11.18 -16.04
CA LYS A 3 18.68 -9.73 -16.17
C LYS A 3 18.19 -9.22 -17.51
N ILE A 4 17.91 -7.92 -17.56
CA ILE A 4 17.62 -7.18 -18.78
C ILE A 4 18.22 -5.76 -18.67
N ALA A 5 18.82 -5.25 -19.74
CA ALA A 5 19.33 -3.88 -19.75
C ALA A 5 18.18 -2.85 -19.59
N LYS A 6 18.40 -1.78 -18.83
CA LYS A 6 17.40 -0.72 -18.57
C LYS A 6 16.82 -0.15 -19.86
N GLU A 7 17.64 -0.01 -20.89
CA GLU A 7 17.26 0.48 -22.23
C GLU A 7 16.29 -0.45 -22.97
N ASN A 8 16.26 -1.74 -22.62
CA ASN A 8 15.40 -2.76 -23.22
C ASN A 8 14.11 -3.03 -22.45
N LEU A 9 13.85 -2.31 -21.36
CA LEU A 9 12.65 -2.51 -20.52
C LEU A 9 11.34 -2.30 -21.29
N SER A 10 11.33 -1.44 -22.31
CA SER A 10 10.14 -1.27 -23.15
C SER A 10 9.70 -2.58 -23.84
N ALA A 11 10.65 -3.42 -24.28
CA ALA A 11 10.34 -4.72 -24.86
C ALA A 11 9.74 -5.68 -23.83
N LEU A 12 10.26 -5.66 -22.58
CA LEU A 12 9.67 -6.42 -21.48
C LEU A 12 8.22 -5.99 -21.20
N PHE A 13 7.97 -4.68 -21.14
CA PHE A 13 6.62 -4.15 -20.88
C PHE A 13 5.65 -4.50 -22.01
N GLN A 14 6.08 -4.42 -23.27
CA GLN A 14 5.28 -4.82 -24.42
C GLN A 14 4.90 -6.31 -24.37
N LEU A 15 5.84 -7.21 -24.02
CA LEU A 15 5.56 -8.64 -23.88
C LEU A 15 4.55 -8.92 -22.75
N ILE A 16 4.69 -8.27 -21.61
CA ILE A 16 3.75 -8.43 -20.50
C ILE A 16 2.37 -7.90 -20.93
N ALA A 17 2.32 -6.68 -21.46
CA ALA A 17 1.07 -6.02 -21.85
C ALA A 17 0.34 -6.70 -23.01
N GLY A 18 1.07 -7.43 -23.87
CA GLY A 18 0.47 -8.23 -24.94
C GLY A 18 -0.34 -9.43 -24.44
N ASN A 19 -0.11 -9.87 -23.21
CA ASN A 19 -0.76 -11.04 -22.62
C ASN A 19 -1.73 -10.71 -21.49
N GLN A 20 -1.51 -9.61 -20.76
CA GLN A 20 -2.28 -9.23 -19.57
C GLN A 20 -2.13 -7.74 -19.29
N GLU A 21 -3.05 -7.18 -18.48
CA GLU A 21 -2.98 -5.77 -18.11
C GLU A 21 -1.72 -5.49 -17.25
N LEU A 22 -1.00 -4.43 -17.58
CA LEU A 22 0.24 -4.05 -16.88
C LEU A 22 0.09 -2.67 -16.24
N TYR A 23 0.33 -2.59 -14.93
CA TYR A 23 0.41 -1.35 -14.17
C TYR A 23 1.86 -1.02 -13.84
N LEU A 24 2.27 0.20 -14.16
CA LEU A 24 3.61 0.73 -13.94
C LEU A 24 3.55 2.08 -13.23
N PRO A 25 4.62 2.51 -12.53
CA PRO A 25 4.75 3.88 -12.08
C PRO A 25 4.92 4.80 -13.31
N VAL A 26 3.93 5.64 -13.54
CA VAL A 26 3.86 6.57 -14.69
C VAL A 26 3.87 7.99 -14.18
N LYS A 27 4.70 8.83 -14.81
CA LYS A 27 4.78 10.25 -14.54
C LYS A 27 3.73 11.00 -15.35
N LYS A 28 2.86 11.73 -14.64
CA LYS A 28 1.83 12.57 -15.26
C LYS A 28 1.67 13.84 -14.45
N ALA A 29 1.69 15.00 -15.11
CA ALA A 29 1.57 16.31 -14.47
C ALA A 29 2.54 16.51 -13.28
N GLY A 30 3.79 16.05 -13.42
CA GLY A 30 4.83 16.19 -12.39
C GLY A 30 4.69 15.24 -11.19
N GLN A 31 3.76 14.29 -11.23
CA GLN A 31 3.59 13.28 -10.18
C GLN A 31 3.71 11.87 -10.75
N VAL A 32 4.32 10.97 -9.97
CA VAL A 32 4.40 9.55 -10.31
C VAL A 32 3.34 8.78 -9.54
N ASN A 33 2.50 8.05 -10.27
CA ASN A 33 1.51 7.13 -9.73
C ASN A 33 1.43 5.87 -10.60
N PHE A 34 0.93 4.77 -10.04
CA PHE A 34 0.67 3.58 -10.84
C PHE A 34 -0.53 3.80 -11.75
N ALA A 35 -0.37 3.42 -13.01
CA ALA A 35 -1.42 3.48 -14.04
C ALA A 35 -1.25 2.30 -15.01
N ALA A 36 -2.32 1.96 -15.71
CA ALA A 36 -2.24 1.01 -16.81
C ALA A 36 -1.24 1.53 -17.85
N TRP A 37 -0.35 0.65 -18.28
CA TRP A 37 0.67 0.99 -19.25
C TRP A 37 0.08 1.15 -20.65
N THR A 38 0.59 2.16 -21.35
CA THR A 38 0.37 2.41 -22.78
C THR A 38 1.71 2.73 -23.42
N GLU A 39 1.84 2.58 -24.72
CA GLU A 39 3.11 2.79 -25.44
C GLU A 39 3.64 4.22 -25.31
N ASP A 40 2.76 5.20 -25.11
CA ASP A 40 3.08 6.61 -24.89
C ASP A 40 3.26 7.00 -23.42
N ALA A 41 3.16 6.05 -22.48
CA ALA A 41 3.30 6.33 -21.06
C ALA A 41 4.75 6.67 -20.67
N GLU A 42 4.94 7.78 -19.96
CA GLU A 42 6.23 8.13 -19.37
C GLU A 42 6.46 7.30 -18.09
N VAL A 43 7.08 6.11 -18.27
CA VAL A 43 7.39 5.21 -17.14
C VAL A 43 8.55 5.77 -16.33
N ASP A 44 8.40 5.86 -15.02
CA ASP A 44 9.41 6.35 -14.09
C ASP A 44 9.66 5.32 -12.98
N LEU A 45 10.70 4.51 -13.16
CA LEU A 45 11.17 3.53 -12.16
C LEU A 45 12.19 4.12 -11.19
N ASP A 46 12.70 5.31 -11.47
CA ASP A 46 13.74 5.96 -10.66
C ASP A 46 13.11 6.67 -9.45
N THR A 47 11.90 7.20 -9.57
CA THR A 47 11.16 7.75 -8.42
C THR A 47 10.89 6.66 -7.39
N LEU A 48 11.43 6.83 -6.19
CA LEU A 48 11.34 5.83 -5.12
C LEU A 48 9.89 5.53 -4.73
N LYS A 49 9.09 6.57 -4.49
CA LYS A 49 7.71 6.45 -4.02
C LYS A 49 6.72 7.14 -4.95
N SER A 50 5.76 6.40 -5.44
CA SER A 50 4.57 7.00 -6.05
C SER A 50 3.81 7.86 -5.02
N THR A 51 3.13 8.91 -5.49
CA THR A 51 2.35 9.82 -4.61
C THR A 51 1.28 9.05 -3.83
N LYS A 52 0.56 8.15 -4.49
CA LYS A 52 -0.33 7.16 -3.87
C LYS A 52 0.31 5.77 -3.92
N SER A 53 -0.02 4.95 -2.93
CA SER A 53 0.33 3.53 -2.98
C SER A 53 -0.36 2.83 -4.16
N PRO A 54 0.26 1.81 -4.79
CA PRO A 54 -0.36 0.99 -5.82
C PRO A 54 -1.46 0.04 -5.32
N LYS A 55 -1.91 0.17 -4.08
CA LYS A 55 -2.99 -0.65 -3.50
C LYS A 55 -4.28 -0.59 -4.30
N ASP A 56 -4.51 0.47 -5.08
CA ASP A 56 -5.70 0.64 -5.90
C ASP A 56 -5.81 -0.36 -7.05
N ALA A 57 -4.73 -1.03 -7.44
CA ALA A 57 -4.78 -2.19 -8.33
C ALA A 57 -5.57 -3.37 -7.71
N PHE A 58 -5.50 -3.53 -6.39
CA PHE A 58 -6.20 -4.60 -5.64
C PHE A 58 -7.45 -4.10 -4.92
N PHE A 59 -7.42 -2.89 -4.41
CA PHE A 59 -8.51 -2.20 -3.71
C PHE A 59 -8.74 -0.83 -4.33
N PRO A 60 -9.56 -0.72 -5.41
CA PRO A 60 -9.79 0.52 -6.14
C PRO A 60 -10.40 1.62 -5.29
N GLN A 61 -10.12 2.89 -5.64
CA GLN A 61 -10.69 4.06 -4.94
C GLN A 61 -12.22 4.10 -5.01
N SER A 62 -12.79 3.62 -6.11
CA SER A 62 -14.23 3.48 -6.28
C SER A 62 -14.53 2.23 -7.09
N GLU A 63 -15.54 1.48 -6.69
CA GLU A 63 -15.89 0.20 -7.26
C GLU A 63 -17.39 -0.06 -7.14
N ASN A 64 -18.04 -0.33 -8.27
CA ASN A 64 -19.44 -0.76 -8.28
C ASN A 64 -19.56 -2.16 -7.68
N LEU A 65 -20.63 -2.38 -6.92
CA LEU A 65 -20.95 -3.68 -6.32
C LEU A 65 -22.10 -4.35 -7.05
N TYR A 66 -23.15 -3.59 -7.34
CA TYR A 66 -24.30 -4.03 -8.12
C TYR A 66 -25.15 -2.84 -8.60
N THR A 67 -25.98 -3.11 -9.59
CA THR A 67 -26.97 -2.17 -10.11
C THR A 67 -28.39 -2.68 -9.83
N CYS A 68 -29.24 -1.82 -9.26
CA CYS A 68 -30.67 -2.06 -9.12
C CYS A 68 -31.38 -1.43 -10.32
N VAL A 69 -32.00 -2.26 -11.17
CA VAL A 69 -32.80 -1.79 -12.31
C VAL A 69 -34.28 -1.88 -11.95
N LYS A 70 -35.00 -0.79 -12.22
CA LYS A 70 -36.44 -0.71 -11.97
C LYS A 70 -37.23 -0.63 -13.28
N GLU A 71 -38.03 -1.63 -13.54
CA GLU A 71 -38.94 -1.69 -14.68
C GLU A 71 -40.41 -1.69 -14.18
N GLY A 72 -41.01 -0.52 -14.13
CA GLY A 72 -42.35 -0.37 -13.54
C GLY A 72 -42.40 -0.73 -12.06
N LYS A 73 -43.05 -1.83 -11.71
CA LYS A 73 -43.11 -2.37 -10.32
C LYS A 73 -42.09 -3.48 -10.04
N LYS A 74 -41.37 -3.92 -11.07
CA LYS A 74 -40.36 -4.98 -10.95
C LYS A 74 -39.00 -4.36 -10.64
N ILE A 75 -38.28 -4.97 -9.71
CA ILE A 75 -36.90 -4.60 -9.36
C ILE A 75 -36.04 -5.83 -9.63
N SER A 76 -34.96 -5.67 -10.37
CA SER A 76 -33.88 -6.65 -10.53
C SER A 76 -32.58 -6.12 -9.93
N ILE A 77 -31.76 -7.02 -9.41
CA ILE A 77 -30.42 -6.72 -8.91
C ILE A 77 -29.42 -7.41 -9.84
N GLU A 78 -28.59 -6.62 -10.46
CA GLU A 78 -27.55 -7.08 -11.38
C GLU A 78 -26.19 -6.91 -10.66
N PRO A 79 -25.56 -8.01 -10.20
CA PRO A 79 -24.26 -7.93 -9.57
C PRO A 79 -23.19 -7.50 -10.59
N GLU A 80 -22.19 -6.73 -10.13
CA GLU A 80 -21.05 -6.40 -10.95
C GLU A 80 -20.18 -7.63 -11.18
N THR A 81 -19.58 -7.73 -12.37
CA THR A 81 -18.68 -8.83 -12.73
C THR A 81 -17.36 -8.70 -11.98
N LEU A 82 -16.91 -9.79 -11.36
CA LEU A 82 -15.60 -9.83 -10.70
C LEU A 82 -14.48 -9.71 -11.74
N LYS A 83 -13.39 -9.05 -11.37
CA LYS A 83 -12.20 -8.95 -12.22
C LYS A 83 -11.43 -10.26 -12.16
N GLU A 84 -11.64 -11.13 -13.14
CA GLU A 84 -10.99 -12.44 -13.30
C GLU A 84 -9.91 -12.43 -14.41
N GLN A 85 -9.52 -11.25 -14.89
CA GLN A 85 -8.42 -11.10 -15.84
C GLN A 85 -7.10 -10.94 -15.10
N ASN A 86 -6.08 -11.64 -15.57
CA ASN A 86 -4.74 -11.52 -15.02
C ASN A 86 -4.16 -10.15 -15.30
N PHE A 87 -3.43 -9.62 -14.31
CA PHE A 87 -2.71 -8.36 -14.43
C PHE A 87 -1.40 -8.39 -13.65
N VAL A 88 -0.48 -7.54 -14.04
CA VAL A 88 0.82 -7.35 -13.37
C VAL A 88 0.91 -5.95 -12.77
N VAL A 89 1.38 -5.84 -11.55
CA VAL A 89 1.77 -4.56 -10.94
C VAL A 89 3.29 -4.58 -10.79
N PHE A 90 3.97 -3.82 -11.64
CA PHE A 90 5.42 -3.83 -11.74
C PHE A 90 6.04 -2.61 -11.07
N GLY A 91 7.06 -2.81 -10.26
CA GLY A 91 7.81 -1.74 -9.59
C GLY A 91 7.32 -1.41 -8.18
N MET A 92 6.49 -2.27 -7.57
CA MET A 92 6.07 -2.10 -6.17
C MET A 92 7.28 -2.18 -5.24
N LYS A 93 7.33 -1.30 -4.24
CA LYS A 93 8.36 -1.36 -3.20
C LYS A 93 7.96 -2.33 -2.08
N ALA A 94 8.92 -2.86 -1.33
CA ALA A 94 8.67 -3.83 -0.26
C ALA A 94 7.61 -3.37 0.76
N CYS A 95 7.56 -2.07 1.07
CA CYS A 95 6.53 -1.50 1.94
C CYS A 95 5.13 -1.50 1.31
N ASP A 96 5.01 -1.38 -0.01
CA ASP A 96 3.73 -1.49 -0.71
C ASP A 96 3.27 -2.95 -0.81
N VAL A 97 4.19 -3.89 -1.02
CA VAL A 97 3.91 -5.35 -0.95
C VAL A 97 3.39 -5.73 0.43
N ARG A 98 4.09 -5.33 1.50
CA ARG A 98 3.61 -5.52 2.88
C ARG A 98 2.26 -4.85 3.11
N GLY A 99 1.99 -3.73 2.43
CA GLY A 99 0.69 -3.07 2.45
C GLY A 99 -0.42 -3.97 1.92
N VAL A 100 -0.18 -4.72 0.86
CA VAL A 100 -1.14 -5.71 0.33
C VAL A 100 -1.36 -6.85 1.32
N GLU A 101 -0.31 -7.37 1.97
CA GLU A 101 -0.46 -8.41 3.02
C GLU A 101 -1.33 -7.93 4.19
N VAL A 102 -1.24 -6.65 4.56
CA VAL A 102 -2.13 -6.05 5.57
C VAL A 102 -3.58 -6.01 5.07
N LEU A 103 -3.81 -5.70 3.80
CA LEU A 103 -5.15 -5.74 3.20
C LEU A 103 -5.67 -7.18 3.11
N ASP A 104 -4.82 -8.16 2.80
CA ASP A 104 -5.16 -9.59 2.79
C ASP A 104 -5.75 -10.02 4.16
N LYS A 105 -5.17 -9.55 5.28
CA LYS A 105 -5.68 -9.84 6.63
C LYS A 105 -7.08 -9.27 6.90
N VAL A 106 -7.47 -8.24 6.18
CA VAL A 106 -8.78 -7.59 6.35
C VAL A 106 -9.82 -8.15 5.38
N PHE A 107 -9.46 -8.31 4.12
CA PHE A 107 -10.42 -8.62 3.06
C PHE A 107 -10.54 -10.12 2.74
N LEU A 108 -9.54 -10.93 3.13
CA LEU A 108 -9.58 -12.39 2.95
C LEU A 108 -9.98 -13.15 4.23
N CYS A 109 -10.30 -12.44 5.35
CA CYS A 109 -10.91 -13.08 6.51
C CYS A 109 -12.40 -13.37 6.25
N ASP A 110 -12.99 -14.25 7.08
CA ASP A 110 -14.42 -14.56 6.98
C ASP A 110 -15.30 -13.42 7.55
N PRO A 111 -16.28 -12.91 6.79
CA PRO A 111 -16.65 -13.22 5.41
C PRO A 111 -15.67 -12.61 4.39
N VAL A 112 -15.23 -13.40 3.43
CA VAL A 112 -14.28 -12.98 2.38
C VAL A 112 -14.90 -11.92 1.46
N ASP A 113 -14.17 -10.84 1.21
CA ASP A 113 -14.53 -9.85 0.20
C ASP A 113 -14.23 -10.42 -1.20
N SER A 114 -15.27 -10.80 -1.94
CA SER A 114 -15.15 -11.46 -3.25
C SER A 114 -14.46 -10.59 -4.31
N PHE A 115 -14.67 -9.27 -4.29
CA PHE A 115 -14.05 -8.35 -5.25
C PHE A 115 -12.54 -8.23 -5.02
N TYR A 116 -12.14 -8.09 -3.76
CA TYR A 116 -10.72 -8.08 -3.39
C TYR A 116 -10.07 -9.43 -3.68
N ALA A 117 -10.70 -10.53 -3.29
CA ALA A 117 -10.18 -11.88 -3.49
C ALA A 117 -9.95 -12.20 -4.97
N ALA A 118 -10.88 -11.84 -5.86
CA ALA A 118 -10.73 -12.01 -7.30
C ALA A 118 -9.49 -11.27 -7.82
N ARG A 119 -9.30 -9.99 -7.48
CA ARG A 119 -8.10 -9.23 -7.88
C ARG A 119 -6.83 -9.82 -7.29
N ARG A 120 -6.87 -10.23 -6.04
CA ARG A 120 -5.70 -10.80 -5.36
C ARG A 120 -5.29 -12.14 -5.97
N ALA A 121 -6.26 -12.94 -6.42
CA ALA A 121 -6.02 -14.19 -7.13
C ALA A 121 -5.38 -13.98 -8.50
N HIS A 122 -5.80 -12.94 -9.23
CA HIS A 122 -5.36 -12.69 -10.62
C HIS A 122 -4.20 -11.70 -10.74
N GLY A 123 -3.89 -10.93 -9.69
CA GLY A 123 -2.78 -9.99 -9.70
C GLY A 123 -1.43 -10.68 -9.45
N THR A 124 -0.42 -10.37 -10.27
CA THR A 124 0.99 -10.75 -10.09
C THR A 124 1.79 -9.51 -9.71
N ILE A 125 2.59 -9.60 -8.67
CA ILE A 125 3.40 -8.48 -8.15
C ILE A 125 4.86 -8.67 -8.55
N VAL A 126 5.38 -7.74 -9.34
CA VAL A 126 6.82 -7.59 -9.58
C VAL A 126 7.32 -6.47 -8.68
N ALA A 127 8.00 -6.86 -7.60
CA ALA A 127 8.53 -5.92 -6.63
C ALA A 127 9.95 -5.48 -7.00
N MET A 128 10.25 -4.20 -6.72
CA MET A 128 11.57 -3.62 -6.98
C MET A 128 12.20 -3.13 -5.68
N ALA A 129 13.44 -3.54 -5.43
CA ALA A 129 14.24 -3.05 -4.30
C ALA A 129 14.37 -1.52 -4.33
N CYS A 130 14.48 -0.91 -3.15
CA CYS A 130 14.70 0.53 -3.02
C CYS A 130 16.18 0.84 -3.31
N HIS A 131 16.47 1.50 -4.44
CA HIS A 131 17.85 1.88 -4.75
C HIS A 131 18.38 2.98 -3.82
N GLU A 132 17.61 4.04 -3.61
CA GLU A 132 17.94 5.16 -2.70
C GLU A 132 16.79 5.43 -1.72
N PRO A 133 16.74 4.73 -0.57
CA PRO A 133 15.75 5.02 0.47
C PRO A 133 15.82 6.47 0.94
N GLU A 134 14.67 7.14 1.03
CA GLU A 134 14.56 8.55 1.39
C GLU A 134 14.51 8.77 2.92
N GLU A 135 14.84 9.98 3.38
CA GLU A 135 14.87 10.38 4.79
C GLU A 135 13.57 10.13 5.56
N THR A 136 12.45 10.11 4.85
CA THR A 136 11.13 9.83 5.46
C THR A 136 10.82 8.34 5.58
N CYS A 137 11.65 7.45 5.02
CA CYS A 137 11.47 6.00 5.09
C CYS A 137 11.89 5.46 6.46
N PHE A 138 11.10 4.52 6.99
CA PHE A 138 11.39 3.82 8.25
C PHE A 138 10.78 2.40 8.26
N CYS A 139 10.73 1.76 7.10
CA CYS A 139 10.15 0.43 6.94
C CYS A 139 10.90 -0.65 7.75
N LYS A 140 12.21 -0.48 7.97
CA LYS A 140 13.02 -1.33 8.83
C LYS A 140 12.43 -1.47 10.24
N VAL A 141 11.87 -0.41 10.81
CA VAL A 141 11.24 -0.41 12.15
C VAL A 141 10.08 -1.42 12.23
N PHE A 142 9.43 -1.72 11.11
CA PHE A 142 8.36 -2.71 10.99
C PHE A 142 8.84 -4.06 10.43
N GLY A 143 10.15 -4.33 10.48
CA GLY A 143 10.74 -5.58 10.02
C GLY A 143 10.66 -5.81 8.51
N ILE A 144 10.64 -4.73 7.71
CA ILE A 144 10.59 -4.80 6.25
C ILE A 144 11.97 -4.49 5.69
N ASP A 145 12.57 -5.45 5.00
CA ASP A 145 13.81 -5.26 4.26
C ASP A 145 13.51 -4.71 2.86
N CYS A 146 13.81 -3.43 2.66
CA CYS A 146 13.58 -2.78 1.36
C CYS A 146 14.63 -3.13 0.31
N ALA A 147 15.71 -3.80 0.68
CA ALA A 147 16.73 -4.33 -0.22
C ALA A 147 16.35 -5.71 -0.77
N GLU A 148 15.43 -6.42 -0.11
CA GLU A 148 15.01 -7.76 -0.49
C GLU A 148 13.47 -7.88 -0.49
N PRO A 149 12.80 -7.32 -1.50
CA PRO A 149 11.34 -7.36 -1.56
C PRO A 149 10.86 -8.78 -1.80
N VAL A 150 9.86 -9.22 -1.03
CA VAL A 150 9.25 -10.55 -1.15
C VAL A 150 7.89 -10.42 -1.84
N ALA A 151 7.83 -10.84 -3.11
CA ALA A 151 6.61 -10.81 -3.94
C ALA A 151 6.63 -11.99 -4.92
N ASP A 152 5.83 -11.96 -5.99
CA ASP A 152 5.89 -13.03 -7.00
C ASP A 152 7.22 -13.00 -7.75
N VAL A 153 7.70 -11.79 -8.05
CA VAL A 153 9.04 -11.56 -8.60
C VAL A 153 9.72 -10.46 -7.82
N ALA A 154 10.98 -10.66 -7.46
CA ALA A 154 11.87 -9.64 -6.91
C ALA A 154 12.81 -9.11 -7.96
N THR A 155 13.04 -7.79 -7.98
CA THR A 155 13.94 -7.14 -8.94
C THR A 155 14.86 -6.12 -8.28
N TRP A 156 16.04 -5.95 -8.87
CA TRP A 156 17.08 -5.01 -8.44
C TRP A 156 17.65 -4.27 -9.66
N MET A 157 17.77 -2.97 -9.56
CA MET A 157 18.46 -2.17 -10.58
C MET A 157 19.92 -2.04 -10.19
N VAL A 158 20.84 -2.66 -10.95
CA VAL A 158 22.28 -2.68 -10.67
C VAL A 158 23.05 -2.40 -11.96
N GLU A 159 23.91 -1.40 -11.95
CA GLU A 159 24.79 -1.08 -13.10
C GLU A 159 24.05 -0.99 -14.44
N GLY A 160 22.88 -0.37 -14.47
CA GLY A 160 22.08 -0.20 -15.69
C GLY A 160 21.32 -1.45 -16.14
N ASN A 161 21.31 -2.53 -15.35
CA ASN A 161 20.53 -3.73 -15.61
C ASN A 161 19.47 -3.94 -14.51
N LEU A 162 18.29 -4.41 -14.91
CA LEU A 162 17.29 -4.93 -14.01
C LEU A 162 17.51 -6.43 -13.82
N TYR A 163 17.89 -6.84 -12.61
CA TYR A 163 17.98 -8.24 -12.21
C TYR A 163 16.62 -8.73 -11.78
N TRP A 164 16.30 -9.98 -12.12
CA TRP A 164 14.97 -10.56 -12.01
C TRP A 164 15.04 -11.95 -11.38
N LYS A 165 14.26 -12.18 -10.33
CA LYS A 165 14.18 -13.46 -9.61
C LYS A 165 12.73 -13.80 -9.31
N ALA A 166 12.20 -14.86 -9.90
CA ALA A 166 10.90 -15.42 -9.53
C ALA A 166 10.98 -16.06 -8.14
N LEU A 167 9.94 -15.87 -7.33
CA LEU A 167 9.84 -16.38 -5.96
C LEU A 167 8.60 -17.25 -5.74
N THR A 168 7.60 -17.20 -6.65
CA THR A 168 6.36 -17.97 -6.58
C THR A 168 6.04 -18.60 -7.93
N GLU A 169 5.08 -19.52 -7.96
CA GLU A 169 4.58 -20.10 -9.22
C GLU A 169 4.05 -19.04 -10.21
N LYS A 170 3.41 -17.96 -9.71
CA LYS A 170 2.99 -16.84 -10.57
C LYS A 170 4.19 -16.10 -11.16
N GLY A 171 5.23 -15.91 -10.35
CA GLY A 171 6.49 -15.30 -10.79
C GLY A 171 7.21 -16.16 -11.83
N GLU A 172 7.23 -17.49 -11.66
CA GLU A 172 7.81 -18.44 -12.63
C GLU A 172 7.02 -18.42 -13.95
N ALA A 173 5.69 -18.43 -13.89
CA ALA A 173 4.84 -18.35 -15.07
C ALA A 173 5.06 -17.05 -15.84
N LEU A 174 5.15 -15.91 -15.14
CA LEU A 174 5.45 -14.61 -15.75
C LEU A 174 6.86 -14.61 -16.36
N THR A 175 7.86 -15.14 -15.65
CA THR A 175 9.25 -15.21 -16.12
C THR A 175 9.32 -16.01 -17.44
N LYS A 176 8.64 -17.16 -17.51
CA LYS A 176 8.57 -17.97 -18.72
C LYS A 176 7.92 -17.22 -19.89
N ALA A 177 6.89 -16.42 -19.63
CA ALA A 177 6.21 -15.62 -20.65
C ALA A 177 7.08 -14.53 -21.27
N VAL A 178 8.10 -14.07 -20.54
CA VAL A 178 9.01 -12.98 -20.98
C VAL A 178 10.45 -13.45 -21.19
N GLU A 179 10.72 -14.74 -21.14
CA GLU A 179 12.06 -15.33 -21.20
C GLU A 179 12.84 -14.90 -22.45
N SER A 180 12.15 -14.64 -23.55
CA SER A 180 12.78 -14.24 -24.83
C SER A 180 13.55 -12.92 -24.77
N VAL A 181 13.30 -12.07 -23.77
CA VAL A 181 14.00 -10.78 -23.58
C VAL A 181 14.88 -10.77 -22.33
N LEU A 182 14.95 -11.86 -21.59
CA LEU A 182 15.74 -12.02 -20.38
C LEU A 182 17.03 -12.80 -20.70
N GLU A 183 18.12 -12.37 -20.09
CA GLU A 183 19.41 -13.05 -20.14
C GLU A 183 19.67 -13.78 -18.82
N ASN A 184 20.29 -14.97 -18.88
CA ASN A 184 20.72 -15.67 -17.67
C ASN A 184 21.82 -14.87 -16.94
N ALA A 185 21.65 -14.69 -15.63
CA ALA A 185 22.54 -13.92 -14.78
C ALA A 185 22.92 -14.67 -13.47
N ASP A 186 22.86 -16.00 -13.47
CA ASP A 186 23.17 -16.80 -12.27
C ASP A 186 24.61 -16.56 -11.76
N ALA A 187 25.55 -16.29 -12.64
CA ALA A 187 26.94 -15.98 -12.31
C ALA A 187 27.16 -14.58 -11.71
N GLU A 188 26.14 -13.70 -11.74
CA GLU A 188 26.23 -12.30 -11.30
C GLU A 188 25.53 -12.04 -9.96
N ASN A 189 25.21 -13.07 -9.20
CA ASN A 189 24.51 -12.93 -7.92
C ASN A 189 25.27 -12.02 -6.93
N ASP A 190 26.59 -12.01 -6.96
CA ASP A 190 27.41 -11.17 -6.08
C ASP A 190 27.14 -9.67 -6.28
N LYS A 191 26.81 -9.23 -7.49
CA LYS A 191 26.45 -7.83 -7.78
C LYS A 191 25.15 -7.45 -7.07
N VAL A 192 24.16 -8.34 -7.11
CA VAL A 192 22.87 -8.13 -6.43
C VAL A 192 23.04 -8.11 -4.92
N GLU A 193 23.87 -9.01 -4.37
CA GLU A 193 24.16 -9.02 -2.92
C GLU A 193 24.93 -7.77 -2.48
N ALA A 194 25.86 -7.26 -3.30
CA ALA A 194 26.53 -6.01 -3.04
C ALA A 194 25.56 -4.80 -3.01
N GLU A 195 24.61 -4.74 -3.95
CA GLU A 195 23.56 -3.71 -3.98
C GLU A 195 22.65 -3.80 -2.76
N LYS A 196 22.20 -5.00 -2.37
CA LYS A 196 21.43 -5.21 -1.15
C LYS A 196 22.17 -4.69 0.09
N ALA A 197 23.47 -4.96 0.18
CA ALA A 197 24.28 -4.48 1.30
C ALA A 197 24.40 -2.94 1.29
N ALA A 198 24.57 -2.32 0.13
CA ALA A 198 24.60 -0.87 -0.02
C ALA A 198 23.27 -0.23 0.43
N ILE A 199 22.14 -0.75 -0.03
CA ILE A 199 20.79 -0.27 0.35
C ILE A 199 20.60 -0.38 1.87
N ARG A 200 20.94 -1.52 2.49
CA ARG A 200 20.86 -1.71 3.94
C ARG A 200 21.73 -0.69 4.69
N GLY A 201 22.94 -0.41 4.17
CA GLY A 201 23.84 0.60 4.71
C GLY A 201 23.27 2.03 4.66
N ILE A 202 22.46 2.36 3.68
CA ILE A 202 21.72 3.63 3.60
C ILE A 202 20.61 3.66 4.67
N VAL A 203 19.81 2.59 4.74
CA VAL A 203 18.67 2.47 5.68
C VAL A 203 19.10 2.64 7.13
N GLU A 204 20.26 2.08 7.52
CA GLU A 204 20.79 2.21 8.88
C GLU A 204 21.04 3.67 9.32
N LYS A 205 21.32 4.55 8.35
CA LYS A 205 21.65 5.96 8.58
C LYS A 205 20.44 6.88 8.47
N LEU A 206 19.26 6.38 8.11
CA LEU A 206 18.06 7.20 7.96
C LEU A 206 17.61 7.77 9.32
N PRO A 207 17.01 8.99 9.35
CA PRO A 207 16.64 9.70 10.58
C PRO A 207 15.69 8.94 11.52
N TYR A 208 14.94 7.98 10.98
CA TYR A 208 13.93 7.22 11.71
C TYR A 208 14.24 5.71 11.79
N SER A 209 15.45 5.29 11.43
CA SER A 209 15.86 3.87 11.43
C SER A 209 15.83 3.24 12.84
N ASN A 210 16.01 4.04 13.89
CA ASN A 210 16.06 3.61 15.28
C ASN A 210 14.80 4.00 16.08
N LEU A 211 13.69 4.33 15.44
CA LEU A 211 12.42 4.61 16.10
C LEU A 211 11.97 3.38 16.90
N SER A 212 11.69 3.54 18.19
CA SER A 212 11.25 2.45 19.06
C SER A 212 9.74 2.20 18.94
N LEU A 213 9.37 0.95 18.85
CA LEU A 213 7.97 0.49 18.98
C LEU A 213 7.71 -0.16 20.33
N GLU A 214 8.61 0.03 21.30
CA GLU A 214 8.41 -0.48 22.66
C GLU A 214 7.11 0.09 23.27
N GLY A 215 6.33 -0.77 23.89
CA GLY A 215 5.01 -0.42 24.42
C GLY A 215 3.92 -0.16 23.38
N TRP A 216 4.19 -0.35 22.07
CA TRP A 216 3.18 -0.30 21.02
C TRP A 216 2.78 -1.73 20.60
N ASN A 217 1.85 -2.33 21.35
CA ASN A 217 1.31 -3.67 21.09
C ASN A 217 -0.12 -3.80 21.66
N GLY A 218 -0.72 -4.98 21.55
CA GLY A 218 -2.08 -5.24 22.04
C GLY A 218 -2.24 -5.05 23.55
N ASP A 219 -1.20 -5.30 24.35
CA ASP A 219 -1.27 -5.22 25.81
C ASP A 219 -1.31 -3.76 26.29
N ALA A 220 -0.79 -2.83 25.48
CA ALA A 220 -0.78 -1.39 25.78
C ALA A 220 -2.11 -0.67 25.53
N LEU A 221 -3.18 -1.39 25.21
CA LEU A 221 -4.46 -0.82 24.79
C LEU A 221 -4.97 0.26 25.75
N THR A 222 -5.12 -0.07 27.03
CA THR A 222 -5.72 0.85 28.03
C THR A 222 -4.81 2.03 28.32
N GLU A 223 -3.53 1.79 28.49
CA GLU A 223 -2.52 2.82 28.76
C GLU A 223 -2.46 3.84 27.61
N LYS A 224 -2.18 3.36 26.40
CA LYS A 224 -2.05 4.24 25.23
C LYS A 224 -3.36 4.97 24.89
N PHE A 225 -4.52 4.31 25.05
CA PHE A 225 -5.81 4.93 24.76
C PHE A 225 -6.12 6.09 25.70
N ASN A 226 -5.81 5.97 26.99
CA ASN A 226 -6.14 6.97 28.02
C ASN A 226 -5.03 8.00 28.25
N SER A 227 -3.88 7.90 27.58
CA SER A 227 -2.77 8.84 27.76
C SER A 227 -3.19 10.28 27.48
N PRO A 228 -2.80 11.25 28.34
CA PRO A 228 -3.05 12.67 28.14
C PRO A 228 -2.29 13.26 26.96
N VAL A 229 -1.24 12.61 26.46
CA VAL A 229 -0.44 13.04 25.29
C VAL A 229 -1.32 13.33 24.06
N TRP A 230 -2.44 12.63 23.92
CA TRP A 230 -3.38 12.85 22.82
C TRP A 230 -3.98 14.27 22.81
N GLU A 231 -4.17 14.89 23.98
CA GLU A 231 -4.79 16.21 24.12
C GLU A 231 -4.00 17.33 23.44
N ASP A 232 -2.69 17.16 23.32
CA ASP A 232 -1.82 18.13 22.62
C ASP A 232 -1.52 17.70 21.18
N LEU A 233 -1.35 16.40 20.94
CA LEU A 233 -0.96 15.90 19.64
C LEU A 233 -1.99 16.18 18.54
N TYR A 234 -3.29 16.12 18.83
CA TYR A 234 -4.31 16.29 17.79
C TYR A 234 -4.51 17.73 17.32
N LYS A 235 -4.18 18.72 18.17
CA LYS A 235 -4.49 20.15 17.93
C LYS A 235 -4.01 20.71 16.59
N PRO A 236 -2.76 20.44 16.14
CA PRO A 236 -2.31 20.92 14.84
C PRO A 236 -2.90 20.15 13.63
N CYS A 237 -3.63 19.07 13.86
CA CYS A 237 -4.16 18.25 12.78
C CYS A 237 -5.33 18.94 12.06
N LEU A 238 -5.24 19.09 10.74
CA LEU A 238 -6.31 19.69 9.90
C LEU A 238 -7.45 18.71 9.60
N ALA A 239 -7.38 17.45 10.03
CA ALA A 239 -8.33 16.38 9.68
C ALA A 239 -8.55 16.20 8.15
N CYS A 240 -7.57 16.58 7.33
CA CYS A 240 -7.69 16.58 5.87
C CYS A 240 -7.73 15.18 5.22
N GLY A 241 -7.45 14.10 5.96
CA GLY A 241 -7.48 12.72 5.47
C GLY A 241 -6.31 12.29 4.56
N THR A 242 -5.45 13.21 4.09
CA THR A 242 -4.34 12.90 3.17
C THR A 242 -3.52 11.70 3.62
N CYS A 243 -3.19 11.62 4.90
CA CYS A 243 -2.40 10.54 5.49
C CYS A 243 -3.07 9.14 5.40
N THR A 244 -4.39 9.07 5.19
CA THR A 244 -5.11 7.80 4.99
C THR A 244 -5.20 7.44 3.52
N PHE A 245 -5.38 8.42 2.64
CA PHE A 245 -5.48 8.18 1.18
C PHE A 245 -4.15 7.79 0.54
N VAL A 246 -3.02 8.33 1.01
CA VAL A 246 -1.69 7.95 0.49
C VAL A 246 -1.14 6.67 1.12
N CYS A 247 -1.78 6.16 2.17
CA CYS A 247 -1.28 5.02 2.94
C CYS A 247 -1.57 3.68 2.24
N PRO A 248 -0.57 2.79 2.09
CA PRO A 248 -0.76 1.47 1.49
C PRO A 248 -1.64 0.53 2.31
N THR A 249 -1.76 0.77 3.61
CA THR A 249 -2.47 -0.11 4.56
C THR A 249 -3.81 0.43 5.04
N CYS A 250 -4.23 1.63 4.62
CA CYS A 250 -5.54 2.15 4.98
C CYS A 250 -6.61 1.55 4.07
N GLN A 251 -7.62 0.94 4.72
CA GLN A 251 -8.68 0.16 4.06
C GLN A 251 -10.08 0.68 4.36
N CYS A 252 -10.22 1.85 5.00
CA CYS A 252 -11.52 2.46 5.26
C CYS A 252 -12.24 2.77 3.95
N TYR A 253 -13.50 2.37 3.85
CA TYR A 253 -14.38 2.66 2.72
C TYR A 253 -15.80 2.96 3.23
N ASP A 254 -16.58 3.60 2.39
CA ASP A 254 -18.01 3.82 2.55
C ASP A 254 -18.77 3.16 1.40
N ILE A 255 -20.01 2.75 1.67
CA ILE A 255 -20.94 2.20 0.68
C ILE A 255 -22.02 3.23 0.41
N LYS A 256 -22.17 3.61 -0.86
CA LYS A 256 -23.08 4.65 -1.31
C LYS A 256 -23.99 4.15 -2.43
N ASP A 257 -25.15 4.80 -2.55
CA ASP A 257 -26.06 4.62 -3.65
C ASP A 257 -26.05 5.85 -4.54
N TYR A 258 -25.96 5.64 -5.85
CA TYR A 258 -26.05 6.66 -6.87
C TYR A 258 -27.23 6.39 -7.78
N ASN A 259 -28.21 7.27 -7.77
CA ASN A 259 -29.40 7.20 -8.62
C ASN A 259 -29.13 7.91 -9.95
N THR A 260 -29.16 7.15 -11.06
CA THR A 260 -28.95 7.68 -12.41
C THR A 260 -30.23 8.27 -13.03
N GLY A 261 -31.38 8.08 -12.37
CA GLY A 261 -32.73 8.36 -12.90
C GLY A 261 -33.40 7.15 -13.56
N HIS A 262 -32.65 6.17 -14.00
CA HIS A 262 -33.13 4.92 -14.63
C HIS A 262 -32.82 3.69 -13.76
N ASP A 263 -31.70 3.71 -13.09
CA ASP A 263 -31.22 2.67 -12.19
C ASP A 263 -30.61 3.27 -10.91
N VAL A 264 -30.25 2.43 -9.95
CA VAL A 264 -29.50 2.80 -8.76
C VAL A 264 -28.26 1.92 -8.68
N LYS A 265 -27.09 2.54 -8.73
CA LYS A 265 -25.79 1.87 -8.57
C LYS A 265 -25.37 1.92 -7.13
N ARG A 266 -25.13 0.75 -6.52
CA ARG A 266 -24.45 0.66 -5.24
C ARG A 266 -22.97 0.45 -5.46
N TYR A 267 -22.17 1.32 -4.86
CA TYR A 267 -20.71 1.28 -4.99
C TYR A 267 -20.05 1.49 -3.64
N ARG A 268 -18.81 1.02 -3.51
CA ARG A 268 -17.93 1.42 -2.42
C ARG A 268 -16.90 2.42 -2.91
N CYS A 269 -16.47 3.32 -2.03
CA CYS A 269 -15.38 4.24 -2.29
C CYS A 269 -14.51 4.40 -1.04
N TRP A 270 -13.20 4.68 -1.24
CA TRP A 270 -12.33 4.94 -0.09
C TRP A 270 -12.88 6.07 0.75
N ASP A 271 -12.72 5.89 2.07
CA ASP A 271 -13.06 6.90 3.07
C ASP A 271 -11.93 7.02 4.09
N SER A 272 -12.08 7.89 5.06
CA SER A 272 -11.08 8.19 6.07
C SER A 272 -11.65 8.12 7.47
N CYS A 273 -11.00 7.33 8.33
CA CYS A 273 -11.31 7.33 9.77
C CYS A 273 -11.06 8.67 10.47
N MET A 274 -10.46 9.65 9.75
CA MET A 274 -10.26 11.02 10.20
C MET A 274 -11.49 11.91 9.98
N TYR A 275 -12.45 11.49 9.14
CA TYR A 275 -13.65 12.27 8.83
C TYR A 275 -14.74 12.05 9.87
N SER A 276 -15.55 13.11 10.10
CA SER A 276 -16.64 13.10 11.09
C SER A 276 -17.69 12.06 10.77
N ASP A 277 -17.98 11.86 9.50
CA ASP A 277 -19.12 11.07 9.03
C ASP A 277 -18.79 9.58 8.88
N PHE A 278 -17.49 9.22 8.87
CA PHE A 278 -17.07 7.82 8.71
C PHE A 278 -17.66 6.85 9.75
N THR A 279 -17.91 7.31 10.98
CA THR A 279 -18.51 6.50 12.04
C THR A 279 -19.96 6.91 12.37
N MET A 280 -20.58 7.69 11.48
CA MET A 280 -21.99 8.08 11.63
C MET A 280 -22.89 6.87 11.45
N MET A 281 -23.79 6.66 12.39
CA MET A 281 -24.80 5.60 12.38
C MET A 281 -26.18 6.22 12.54
N ALA A 282 -27.24 5.46 12.27
CA ALA A 282 -28.63 5.94 12.35
C ALA A 282 -29.01 6.54 13.74
N HIS A 283 -28.37 6.09 14.81
CA HIS A 283 -28.66 6.51 16.19
C HIS A 283 -27.53 7.34 16.84
N GLY A 284 -26.51 7.71 16.11
CA GLY A 284 -25.43 8.56 16.62
C GLY A 284 -24.05 8.29 16.04
N ASN A 285 -23.06 8.99 16.58
CA ASN A 285 -21.67 8.86 16.19
C ASN A 285 -20.80 8.58 17.43
N ASN A 286 -20.05 7.50 17.43
CA ASN A 286 -19.18 7.11 18.53
C ASN A 286 -17.84 7.85 18.56
N ARG A 287 -17.52 8.66 17.54
CA ARG A 287 -16.30 9.49 17.44
C ARG A 287 -16.64 10.94 17.08
N THR A 288 -17.25 11.64 18.02
CA THR A 288 -17.76 13.00 17.83
C THR A 288 -16.66 14.07 17.80
N SER A 289 -15.49 13.82 18.41
CA SER A 289 -14.40 14.78 18.46
C SER A 289 -13.25 14.41 17.51
N GLN A 290 -12.51 15.44 17.09
CA GLN A 290 -11.30 15.24 16.25
C GLN A 290 -10.22 14.46 17.00
N LEU A 291 -10.06 14.66 18.31
CA LEU A 291 -9.15 13.88 19.16
C LEU A 291 -9.43 12.38 19.03
N GLN A 292 -10.70 11.98 19.16
CA GLN A 292 -11.09 10.57 19.08
C GLN A 292 -10.75 9.95 17.72
N ARG A 293 -10.98 10.68 16.61
CA ARG A 293 -10.66 10.24 15.24
C ARG A 293 -9.15 10.18 15.01
N PHE A 294 -8.42 11.19 15.49
CA PHE A 294 -6.97 11.25 15.42
C PHE A 294 -6.33 10.07 16.19
N ARG A 295 -6.68 9.89 17.45
CA ARG A 295 -6.23 8.77 18.29
C ARG A 295 -6.51 7.42 17.63
N GLN A 296 -7.74 7.22 17.13
CA GLN A 296 -8.15 6.00 16.45
C GLN A 296 -7.22 5.59 15.31
N ARG A 297 -6.77 6.55 14.49
CA ARG A 297 -5.89 6.27 13.36
C ARG A 297 -4.58 5.59 13.80
N PHE A 298 -3.97 6.08 14.87
CA PHE A 298 -2.69 5.55 15.34
C PHE A 298 -2.87 4.30 16.19
N MET A 299 -3.85 4.29 17.06
CA MET A 299 -4.22 3.11 17.85
C MET A 299 -4.56 1.92 16.94
N HIS A 300 -5.28 2.15 15.83
CA HIS A 300 -5.57 1.08 14.87
C HIS A 300 -4.28 0.47 14.31
N LYS A 301 -3.30 1.29 13.90
CA LYS A 301 -2.09 0.81 13.25
C LYS A 301 -1.10 0.13 14.20
N LEU A 302 -1.02 0.60 15.42
CA LEU A 302 0.05 0.26 16.35
C LEU A 302 -0.40 -0.61 17.51
N VAL A 303 -1.70 -0.67 17.79
CA VAL A 303 -2.25 -1.42 18.93
C VAL A 303 -3.33 -2.41 18.50
N TYR A 304 -4.43 -1.94 17.87
CA TYR A 304 -5.56 -2.82 17.57
C TYR A 304 -5.26 -3.86 16.50
N PHE A 305 -4.59 -3.44 15.43
CA PHE A 305 -4.25 -4.37 14.35
C PHE A 305 -3.24 -5.44 14.80
N PRO A 306 -2.14 -5.10 15.45
CA PRO A 306 -1.23 -6.10 16.02
C PRO A 306 -1.90 -7.07 16.99
N ALA A 307 -2.79 -6.57 17.87
CA ALA A 307 -3.52 -7.40 18.82
C ALA A 307 -4.35 -8.52 18.15
N ASN A 308 -4.89 -8.23 16.95
CA ASN A 308 -5.76 -9.15 16.21
C ASN A 308 -5.07 -9.89 15.06
N ASN A 309 -3.80 -9.61 14.79
CA ASN A 309 -3.05 -10.15 13.65
C ASN A 309 -1.65 -10.63 14.02
N ASN A 310 -1.52 -11.38 15.11
CA ASN A 310 -0.29 -12.04 15.56
C ASN A 310 0.92 -11.08 15.65
N GLY A 311 0.70 -9.85 16.13
CA GLY A 311 1.74 -8.84 16.28
C GLY A 311 2.10 -8.07 14.99
N MET A 312 1.47 -8.35 13.86
CA MET A 312 1.70 -7.61 12.62
C MET A 312 1.17 -6.18 12.75
N TYR A 313 2.03 -5.19 12.57
CA TYR A 313 1.61 -3.79 12.52
C TYR A 313 0.92 -3.45 11.19
N SER A 314 -0.11 -2.59 11.23
CA SER A 314 -0.67 -2.02 10.00
C SER A 314 -0.04 -0.68 9.59
N CYS A 315 1.17 -0.42 10.05
CA CYS A 315 2.08 0.56 9.48
C CYS A 315 3.26 -0.17 8.84
N VAL A 316 3.70 0.32 7.70
CA VAL A 316 4.82 -0.26 6.93
C VAL A 316 5.99 0.71 6.80
N GLY A 317 5.98 1.83 7.51
CA GLY A 317 7.09 2.79 7.51
C GLY A 317 7.43 3.40 6.15
N CYS A 318 6.50 3.43 5.19
CA CYS A 318 6.76 3.91 3.82
C CYS A 318 7.04 5.43 3.71
N GLY A 319 6.82 6.22 4.75
CA GLY A 319 7.09 7.65 4.78
C GLY A 319 6.09 8.57 4.07
N ARG A 320 5.18 8.08 3.21
CA ARG A 320 4.25 8.93 2.45
C ARG A 320 3.45 9.91 3.34
N CYS A 321 2.93 9.44 4.47
CA CYS A 321 2.19 10.31 5.38
C CYS A 321 3.09 11.27 6.18
N VAL A 322 4.38 11.01 6.26
CA VAL A 322 5.37 11.95 6.83
C VAL A 322 5.59 13.10 5.87
N GLU A 323 5.81 12.78 4.60
CA GLU A 323 6.07 13.74 3.53
C GLU A 323 4.85 14.61 3.20
N LYS A 324 3.66 13.99 3.07
CA LYS A 324 2.45 14.68 2.56
C LYS A 324 1.62 15.40 3.64
N CYS A 325 2.01 15.34 4.91
CA CYS A 325 1.24 16.01 5.97
C CYS A 325 1.48 17.52 5.99
N PRO A 326 0.47 18.35 5.71
CA PRO A 326 0.63 19.82 5.65
C PRO A 326 0.97 20.43 7.01
N SER A 327 0.61 19.75 8.13
CA SER A 327 0.93 20.18 9.49
C SER A 327 2.17 19.50 10.05
N SER A 328 2.88 18.70 9.26
CA SER A 328 3.98 17.85 9.71
C SER A 328 3.64 16.97 10.92
N LEU A 329 2.36 16.67 11.12
CA LEU A 329 1.86 15.83 12.21
C LEU A 329 1.59 14.42 11.70
N ASN A 330 2.53 13.55 11.95
CA ASN A 330 2.57 12.21 11.38
C ASN A 330 2.81 11.13 12.46
N ILE A 331 2.82 9.87 12.04
CA ILE A 331 2.98 8.74 12.95
C ILE A 331 4.33 8.73 13.70
N VAL A 332 5.41 9.25 13.10
CA VAL A 332 6.71 9.34 13.73
C VAL A 332 6.66 10.32 14.91
N LYS A 333 6.01 11.49 14.75
CA LYS A 333 5.80 12.44 15.86
C LYS A 333 4.98 11.82 16.99
N VAL A 334 3.98 11.04 16.65
CA VAL A 334 3.16 10.36 17.67
C VAL A 334 4.00 9.36 18.44
N ILE A 335 4.74 8.48 17.78
CA ILE A 335 5.60 7.49 18.44
C ILE A 335 6.61 8.21 19.35
N LYS A 336 7.33 9.21 18.85
CA LYS A 336 8.32 9.99 19.62
C LYS A 336 7.73 10.75 20.81
N ALA A 337 6.47 11.18 20.75
CA ALA A 337 5.83 11.83 21.89
C ALA A 337 5.59 10.86 23.05
N PHE A 338 5.23 9.62 22.73
CA PHE A 338 5.07 8.57 23.72
C PHE A 338 6.39 8.01 24.26
N GLU A 339 7.48 8.06 23.48
CA GLU A 339 8.83 7.72 23.97
C GLU A 339 9.26 8.67 25.10
N LYS A 340 8.93 9.98 24.99
CA LYS A 340 9.25 10.99 26.01
C LYS A 340 8.44 10.81 27.29
N GLU A 341 7.15 10.48 27.19
CA GLU A 341 6.29 10.21 28.35
C GLU A 341 6.81 9.03 29.17
N GLY A 342 7.30 7.96 28.51
CA GLY A 342 7.86 6.77 29.18
C GLY A 342 9.25 6.97 29.80
N GLY A 343 9.98 8.03 29.42
CA GLY A 343 11.32 8.33 29.92
C GLY A 343 11.35 9.30 31.12
N GLU A 344 10.19 9.86 31.50
CA GLU A 344 10.07 10.78 32.66
C GLU A 344 9.56 10.09 33.96
N ASN A 345 9.44 8.75 33.98
CA ASN A 345 9.04 7.96 35.17
C ASN A 345 10.21 7.26 35.83
#